data_dcc849ebc582bcc259dc87ed812b2cc5
#
_entry.id   dcc849ebc582bcc259dc87ed812b2cc5
#
_cell.length_a   1.000
_cell.length_b   1.000
_cell.length_c   1.000
_cell.angle_alpha   90.00
_cell.angle_beta   90.00
_cell.angle_gamma   90.00
#
_symmetry.space_group_name_H-M   'P 1'
#
loop_
_entity.id
_entity.type
_entity.pdbx_description
1 polymer ?
#
loop_
_entity_poly.entity_id
_entity_poly.type
_entity_poly.pdbx_seq_one_letter_code
_entity_poly.pdbx_strand_id
1 'polypeptide(L)'
;MQFLTAYRFLTSAKNTGFISIISKISILGIIVGVGILITVMSVMNGFEKELRSKILGFTSHSTVYAKNNNLKLSNKIFSTIENLEEVIGYSPYIQKEGLLSSRNNTKTIFLRAIKPELERNVSDIDNNMILGNFDDIKKFNNSIIIGSGVAQKLLVSIGDELELLTQIRIKDSQELYPYKIKYIVSGIFDIGLYEYNNAFVFIDLNNFLSIFKERNNENLYLDAIRLKLKNPLQSYRFSLDFEKSNKAFFIQDWSETHQSFFNAINNEKRIMFIILILIIVVAAFNITSSLLMLVISKQKDIAILMTLGADRSAILKIFVLQGIILGLIGTIFGIIFG
;
A
#
# COMPACT_ATOMS: atom_id res chain seq x y z
N MET A 1 -17.28 -42.67 -25.41
CA MET A 1 -16.63 -43.93 -25.01
C MET A 1 -15.31 -43.68 -24.27
N GLN A 2 -14.40 -42.85 -24.75
CA GLN A 2 -13.08 -42.60 -24.17
C GLN A 2 -13.13 -42.03 -22.72
N PHE A 3 -14.08 -41.15 -22.41
CA PHE A 3 -14.26 -40.58 -21.06
C PHE A 3 -14.68 -41.64 -20.02
N LEU A 4 -15.59 -42.52 -20.38
CA LEU A 4 -16.03 -43.63 -19.49
C LEU A 4 -14.91 -44.63 -19.21
N THR A 5 -14.06 -44.90 -20.21
CA THR A 5 -12.88 -45.77 -20.05
C THR A 5 -11.80 -45.07 -19.17
N ALA A 6 -11.56 -43.78 -19.35
CA ALA A 6 -10.65 -43.01 -18.53
C ALA A 6 -11.08 -42.99 -17.05
N TYR A 7 -12.34 -42.73 -16.80
CA TYR A 7 -12.91 -42.72 -15.46
C TYR A 7 -12.87 -44.13 -14.80
N ARG A 8 -13.22 -45.17 -15.56
CA ARG A 8 -13.15 -46.58 -15.08
C ARG A 8 -11.70 -47.00 -14.77
N PHE A 9 -10.71 -46.56 -15.54
CA PHE A 9 -9.31 -46.85 -15.24
C PHE A 9 -8.82 -46.20 -13.96
N LEU A 10 -9.32 -44.99 -13.64
CA LEU A 10 -9.03 -44.32 -12.37
C LEU A 10 -9.70 -45.01 -11.16
N THR A 11 -10.96 -45.48 -11.33
CA THR A 11 -11.74 -46.08 -10.22
C THR A 11 -11.53 -47.58 -10.05
N SER A 12 -11.13 -48.28 -11.14
CA SER A 12 -10.97 -49.75 -11.16
C SER A 12 -9.65 -50.26 -10.57
N ALA A 13 -8.89 -49.41 -9.88
CA ALA A 13 -7.60 -49.74 -9.26
C ALA A 13 -7.74 -50.62 -7.99
N LYS A 14 -8.75 -51.51 -7.92
CA LYS A 14 -9.03 -52.36 -6.74
C LYS A 14 -7.90 -53.35 -6.40
N ASN A 15 -6.95 -53.62 -7.30
CA ASN A 15 -5.93 -54.67 -7.07
C ASN A 15 -4.48 -54.21 -7.00
N THR A 16 -4.19 -52.88 -7.06
CA THR A 16 -2.84 -52.37 -6.92
C THR A 16 -2.83 -51.16 -6.00
N GLY A 17 -2.83 -51.41 -4.69
CA GLY A 17 -2.87 -50.35 -3.66
C GLY A 17 -1.84 -49.25 -3.83
N PHE A 18 -0.67 -49.58 -4.38
CA PHE A 18 0.44 -48.67 -4.61
C PHE A 18 0.09 -47.56 -5.63
N ILE A 19 -0.61 -47.86 -6.73
CA ILE A 19 -0.97 -46.87 -7.78
C ILE A 19 -2.06 -45.93 -7.31
N SER A 20 -3.02 -46.44 -6.53
CA SER A 20 -4.04 -45.61 -5.88
C SER A 20 -3.41 -44.60 -4.92
N ILE A 21 -2.35 -44.97 -4.22
CA ILE A 21 -1.61 -44.06 -3.33
C ILE A 21 -0.90 -42.97 -4.09
N ILE A 22 -0.18 -43.27 -5.18
CA ILE A 22 0.53 -42.28 -6.01
C ILE A 22 -0.44 -41.27 -6.59
N SER A 23 -1.58 -41.71 -7.16
CA SER A 23 -2.59 -40.80 -7.70
C SER A 23 -3.19 -39.90 -6.61
N LYS A 24 -3.42 -40.41 -5.40
CA LYS A 24 -3.89 -39.60 -4.27
C LYS A 24 -2.84 -38.59 -3.82
N ILE A 25 -1.57 -38.96 -3.74
CA ILE A 25 -0.47 -38.05 -3.43
C ILE A 25 -0.36 -36.96 -4.48
N SER A 26 -0.49 -37.27 -5.79
CA SER A 26 -0.47 -36.29 -6.85
C SER A 26 -1.63 -35.28 -6.77
N ILE A 27 -2.85 -35.76 -6.51
CA ILE A 27 -4.01 -34.90 -6.29
C ILE A 27 -3.77 -34.00 -5.06
N LEU A 28 -3.32 -34.58 -3.94
CA LEU A 28 -3.02 -33.83 -2.73
C LEU A 28 -1.95 -32.76 -2.94
N GLY A 29 -0.90 -33.06 -3.72
CA GLY A 29 0.12 -32.08 -4.11
C GLY A 29 -0.45 -30.91 -4.90
N ILE A 30 -1.38 -31.16 -5.83
CA ILE A 30 -2.07 -30.10 -6.57
C ILE A 30 -2.98 -29.29 -5.66
N ILE A 31 -3.76 -29.94 -4.80
CA ILE A 31 -4.65 -29.28 -3.83
C ILE A 31 -3.86 -28.32 -2.95
N VAL A 32 -2.78 -28.81 -2.33
CA VAL A 32 -1.93 -28.02 -1.46
C VAL A 32 -1.26 -26.86 -2.23
N GLY A 33 -0.71 -27.13 -3.42
CA GLY A 33 -0.07 -26.10 -4.23
C GLY A 33 -1.02 -24.99 -4.64
N VAL A 34 -2.21 -25.33 -5.14
CA VAL A 34 -3.24 -24.35 -5.53
C VAL A 34 -3.80 -23.63 -4.30
N GLY A 35 -4.07 -24.36 -3.21
CA GLY A 35 -4.59 -23.77 -1.98
C GLY A 35 -3.64 -22.75 -1.37
N ILE A 36 -2.36 -23.09 -1.22
CA ILE A 36 -1.33 -22.15 -0.73
C ILE A 36 -1.25 -20.92 -1.64
N LEU A 37 -1.25 -21.12 -2.96
CA LEU A 37 -1.18 -20.02 -3.91
C LEU A 37 -2.35 -19.04 -3.73
N ILE A 38 -3.57 -19.55 -3.66
CA ILE A 38 -4.77 -18.70 -3.50
C ILE A 38 -4.71 -17.96 -2.16
N THR A 39 -4.39 -18.67 -1.07
CA THR A 39 -4.27 -18.05 0.25
C THR A 39 -3.25 -16.91 0.24
N VAL A 40 -2.04 -17.16 -0.27
CA VAL A 40 -0.98 -16.14 -0.30
C VAL A 40 -1.37 -14.96 -1.19
N MET A 41 -1.93 -15.20 -2.38
CA MET A 41 -2.39 -14.13 -3.27
C MET A 41 -3.52 -13.32 -2.65
N SER A 42 -4.45 -13.94 -1.94
CA SER A 42 -5.57 -13.27 -1.26
C SER A 42 -5.08 -12.38 -0.13
N VAL A 43 -4.19 -12.89 0.73
CA VAL A 43 -3.58 -12.12 1.82
C VAL A 43 -2.81 -10.92 1.26
N MET A 44 -2.03 -11.14 0.21
CA MET A 44 -1.21 -10.11 -0.42
C MET A 44 -2.05 -9.00 -1.06
N ASN A 45 -3.10 -9.37 -1.79
CA ASN A 45 -4.01 -8.39 -2.39
C ASN A 45 -4.75 -7.60 -1.29
N GLY A 46 -5.14 -8.25 -0.20
CA GLY A 46 -5.74 -7.60 0.95
C GLY A 46 -4.80 -6.61 1.62
N PHE A 47 -3.56 -7.02 1.85
CA PHE A 47 -2.51 -6.16 2.42
C PHE A 47 -2.18 -4.95 1.54
N GLU A 48 -2.01 -5.14 0.22
CA GLU A 48 -1.80 -4.03 -0.73
C GLU A 48 -2.95 -3.04 -0.69
N LYS A 49 -4.20 -3.54 -0.71
CA LYS A 49 -5.40 -2.70 -0.66
C LYS A 49 -5.48 -1.89 0.63
N GLU A 50 -5.20 -2.52 1.77
CA GLU A 50 -5.23 -1.87 3.09
C GLU A 50 -4.14 -0.81 3.22
N LEU A 51 -2.89 -1.13 2.85
CA LEU A 51 -1.81 -0.15 2.87
C LEU A 51 -2.07 1.02 1.93
N ARG A 52 -2.55 0.75 0.73
CA ARG A 52 -2.92 1.80 -0.23
C ARG A 52 -4.01 2.70 0.33
N SER A 53 -5.03 2.13 0.96
CA SER A 53 -6.11 2.89 1.60
C SER A 53 -5.58 3.80 2.71
N LYS A 54 -4.70 3.29 3.58
CA LYS A 54 -4.08 4.08 4.64
C LYS A 54 -3.18 5.20 4.12
N ILE A 55 -2.36 4.91 3.10
CA ILE A 55 -1.52 5.92 2.47
C ILE A 55 -2.40 7.02 1.86
N LEU A 56 -3.41 6.66 1.07
CA LEU A 56 -4.32 7.62 0.44
C LEU A 56 -5.23 8.36 1.43
N GLY A 57 -5.50 7.79 2.59
CA GLY A 57 -6.23 8.46 3.66
C GLY A 57 -5.43 9.57 4.34
N PHE A 58 -4.11 9.36 4.51
CA PHE A 58 -3.25 10.34 5.17
C PHE A 58 -2.57 11.30 4.19
N THR A 59 -2.06 10.80 3.07
CA THR A 59 -1.36 11.61 2.07
C THR A 59 -2.35 12.27 1.13
N SER A 60 -1.99 13.45 0.63
CA SER A 60 -2.69 14.05 -0.50
C SER A 60 -2.55 13.18 -1.75
N HIS A 61 -3.56 13.21 -2.61
CA HIS A 61 -3.48 12.52 -3.90
C HIS A 61 -2.52 13.20 -4.87
N SER A 62 -2.38 14.52 -4.74
CA SER A 62 -1.41 15.34 -5.47
C SER A 62 -0.98 16.52 -4.59
N THR A 63 0.23 17.02 -4.78
CA THR A 63 0.77 18.18 -4.06
C THR A 63 1.30 19.20 -5.07
N VAL A 64 0.79 20.41 -5.01
CA VAL A 64 1.15 21.53 -5.89
C VAL A 64 2.25 22.35 -5.26
N TYR A 65 3.35 22.52 -5.97
CA TYR A 65 4.49 23.34 -5.59
C TYR A 65 4.67 24.50 -6.56
N ALA A 66 5.08 25.67 -6.08
CA ALA A 66 5.49 26.76 -6.95
C ALA A 66 6.94 26.58 -7.39
N LYS A 67 7.22 26.70 -8.69
CA LYS A 67 8.60 26.55 -9.24
C LYS A 67 9.59 27.57 -8.70
N ASN A 68 9.12 28.73 -8.27
CA ASN A 68 9.94 29.82 -7.72
C ASN A 68 9.89 29.91 -6.18
N ASN A 69 9.33 28.92 -5.50
CA ASN A 69 9.10 28.88 -4.04
C ASN A 69 8.33 30.11 -3.48
N ASN A 70 7.54 30.80 -4.32
CA ASN A 70 6.80 32.00 -3.95
C ASN A 70 5.29 31.75 -3.86
N LEU A 71 4.85 30.72 -3.15
CA LEU A 71 3.44 30.41 -2.99
C LEU A 71 2.84 31.23 -1.83
N LYS A 72 2.04 32.26 -2.16
CA LYS A 72 1.34 33.09 -1.15
C LYS A 72 -0.06 32.60 -0.91
N LEU A 73 -0.56 32.80 0.32
CA LEU A 73 -1.96 32.52 0.70
C LEU A 73 -2.99 33.30 -0.15
N SER A 74 -2.60 34.41 -0.75
CA SER A 74 -3.45 35.27 -1.60
C SER A 74 -3.35 34.99 -3.09
N ASN A 75 -2.70 33.90 -3.50
CA ASN A 75 -2.49 33.58 -4.92
C ASN A 75 -3.80 33.16 -5.59
N LYS A 76 -3.98 33.58 -6.85
CA LYS A 76 -5.07 33.13 -7.72
C LYS A 76 -5.16 31.62 -7.90
N ILE A 77 -4.09 30.89 -7.55
CA ILE A 77 -4.07 29.43 -7.65
C ILE A 77 -5.17 28.75 -6.82
N PHE A 78 -5.55 29.33 -5.67
CA PHE A 78 -6.62 28.77 -4.84
C PHE A 78 -7.96 28.79 -5.57
N SER A 79 -8.31 29.92 -6.20
CA SER A 79 -9.54 30.00 -7.01
C SER A 79 -9.49 29.08 -8.24
N THR A 80 -8.31 28.87 -8.81
CA THR A 80 -8.15 27.90 -9.90
C THR A 80 -8.42 26.48 -9.39
N ILE A 81 -7.84 26.10 -8.24
CA ILE A 81 -8.01 24.77 -7.64
C ILE A 81 -9.49 24.52 -7.24
N GLU A 82 -10.14 25.51 -6.65
CA GLU A 82 -11.55 25.42 -6.22
C GLU A 82 -12.52 25.21 -7.40
N ASN A 83 -12.17 25.67 -8.58
CA ASN A 83 -12.98 25.52 -9.79
C ASN A 83 -12.73 24.20 -10.56
N LEU A 84 -11.81 23.34 -10.10
CA LEU A 84 -11.55 22.05 -10.75
C LEU A 84 -12.53 20.99 -10.23
N GLU A 85 -13.29 20.41 -11.14
CA GLU A 85 -14.27 19.38 -10.81
C GLU A 85 -13.67 18.11 -10.21
N GLU A 86 -12.42 17.81 -10.53
CA GLU A 86 -11.69 16.63 -10.03
C GLU A 86 -11.24 16.79 -8.59
N VAL A 87 -11.12 18.02 -8.08
CA VAL A 87 -10.64 18.32 -6.73
C VAL A 87 -11.80 18.37 -5.75
N ILE A 88 -11.76 17.54 -4.71
CA ILE A 88 -12.77 17.52 -3.65
C ILE A 88 -12.33 18.23 -2.37
N GLY A 89 -11.02 18.50 -2.25
CA GLY A 89 -10.47 19.23 -1.11
C GLY A 89 -9.04 19.66 -1.37
N TYR A 90 -8.63 20.74 -0.70
CA TYR A 90 -7.25 21.21 -0.71
C TYR A 90 -6.82 21.72 0.67
N SER A 91 -5.53 21.63 0.98
CA SER A 91 -4.95 22.16 2.22
C SER A 91 -3.56 22.74 1.97
N PRO A 92 -3.39 24.07 2.14
CA PRO A 92 -2.07 24.70 2.11
C PRO A 92 -1.31 24.38 3.40
N TYR A 93 0.00 24.18 3.30
CA TYR A 93 0.83 23.93 4.47
C TYR A 93 2.21 24.59 4.38
N ILE A 94 2.83 24.71 5.56
CA ILE A 94 4.27 24.98 5.72
C ILE A 94 4.86 23.80 6.49
N GLN A 95 5.97 23.26 6.03
CA GLN A 95 6.67 22.16 6.69
C GLN A 95 8.09 22.59 7.06
N LYS A 96 8.49 22.28 8.28
CA LYS A 96 9.85 22.51 8.78
C LYS A 96 10.35 21.24 9.47
N GLU A 97 11.63 21.01 9.36
CA GLU A 97 12.30 20.02 10.19
C GLU A 97 12.65 20.65 11.54
N GLY A 98 12.57 19.84 12.57
CA GLY A 98 12.93 20.29 13.92
C GLY A 98 13.26 19.14 14.84
N LEU A 99 13.85 19.51 15.97
CA LEU A 99 14.11 18.60 17.07
C LEU A 99 13.11 18.90 18.18
N LEU A 100 12.25 17.94 18.46
CA LEU A 100 11.28 18.02 19.54
C LEU A 100 11.85 17.33 20.78
N SER A 101 11.79 18.00 21.91
CA SER A 101 12.36 17.49 23.16
C SER A 101 11.38 17.58 24.33
N SER A 102 11.43 16.58 25.20
CA SER A 102 10.75 16.55 26.50
C SER A 102 11.71 15.97 27.52
N ARG A 103 11.98 16.71 28.59
CA ARG A 103 12.95 16.30 29.64
C ARG A 103 14.30 15.88 29.03
N ASN A 104 14.60 14.57 29.06
CA ASN A 104 15.86 14.00 28.57
C ASN A 104 15.71 13.31 27.20
N ASN A 105 14.50 13.27 26.64
CA ASN A 105 14.23 12.61 25.37
C ASN A 105 14.14 13.62 24.24
N THR A 106 14.72 13.28 23.08
CA THR A 106 14.67 14.11 21.88
C THR A 106 14.30 13.27 20.67
N LYS A 107 13.62 13.89 19.70
CA LYS A 107 13.25 13.26 18.44
C LYS A 107 13.22 14.27 17.31
N THR A 108 13.85 13.93 16.18
CA THR A 108 13.70 14.69 14.93
C THR A 108 12.31 14.47 14.36
N ILE A 109 11.65 15.56 13.96
CA ILE A 109 10.28 15.54 13.44
C ILE A 109 10.12 16.45 12.23
N PHE A 110 9.07 16.20 11.46
CA PHE A 110 8.52 17.13 10.49
C PHE A 110 7.33 17.87 11.12
N LEU A 111 7.55 19.14 11.42
CA LEU A 111 6.52 20.06 11.84
C LEU A 111 5.71 20.50 10.62
N ARG A 112 4.43 20.26 10.61
CA ARG A 112 3.53 20.71 9.54
C ARG A 112 2.50 21.70 10.10
N ALA A 113 2.58 22.93 9.64
CA ALA A 113 1.60 23.98 9.96
C ALA A 113 0.46 23.93 8.94
N ILE A 114 -0.76 23.71 9.40
CA ILE A 114 -1.96 23.45 8.60
C ILE A 114 -3.14 24.32 9.04
N LYS A 115 -4.14 24.45 8.16
CA LYS A 115 -5.48 24.95 8.53
C LYS A 115 -6.38 23.76 8.81
N PRO A 116 -6.79 23.51 10.06
CA PRO A 116 -7.55 22.29 10.42
C PRO A 116 -8.84 22.11 9.60
N GLU A 117 -9.54 23.21 9.28
CA GLU A 117 -10.77 23.16 8.50
C GLU A 117 -10.56 22.65 7.07
N LEU A 118 -9.42 23.00 6.47
CA LEU A 118 -9.06 22.55 5.12
C LEU A 118 -8.41 21.17 5.14
N GLU A 119 -7.60 20.89 6.17
CA GLU A 119 -6.90 19.63 6.31
C GLU A 119 -7.84 18.42 6.44
N ARG A 120 -8.98 18.55 7.12
CA ARG A 120 -10.04 17.54 7.20
C ARG A 120 -10.51 17.04 5.84
N ASN A 121 -10.54 17.95 4.86
CA ASN A 121 -10.99 17.61 3.51
C ASN A 121 -9.93 16.87 2.70
N VAL A 122 -8.68 16.80 3.19
CA VAL A 122 -7.56 16.23 2.46
C VAL A 122 -7.02 14.97 3.13
N SER A 123 -6.99 14.95 4.47
CA SER A 123 -6.45 13.81 5.23
C SER A 123 -7.43 13.31 6.30
N ASP A 124 -7.30 12.05 6.64
CA ASP A 124 -8.14 11.38 7.64
C ASP A 124 -7.54 11.45 9.07
N ILE A 125 -6.69 12.45 9.34
CA ILE A 125 -6.08 12.63 10.68
C ILE A 125 -7.13 12.79 11.75
N ASP A 126 -8.17 13.58 11.48
CA ASP A 126 -9.28 13.84 12.42
C ASP A 126 -9.94 12.54 12.88
N ASN A 127 -10.18 11.60 11.96
CA ASN A 127 -10.77 10.30 12.25
C ASN A 127 -9.81 9.33 12.96
N ASN A 128 -8.52 9.65 13.00
CA ASN A 128 -7.47 8.80 13.58
C ASN A 128 -6.86 9.42 14.84
N MET A 129 -7.55 10.33 15.49
CA MET A 129 -7.17 10.82 16.81
C MET A 129 -7.42 9.75 17.87
N ILE A 130 -6.39 9.40 18.65
CA ILE A 130 -6.50 8.43 19.77
C ILE A 130 -6.66 9.13 21.11
N LEU A 131 -6.15 10.36 21.25
CA LEU A 131 -6.32 11.20 22.43
C LEU A 131 -6.51 12.67 22.01
N GLY A 132 -7.45 13.38 22.64
CA GLY A 132 -7.81 14.75 22.28
C GLY A 132 -8.64 14.83 21.00
N ASN A 133 -8.93 16.05 20.55
CA ASN A 133 -9.65 16.33 19.32
C ASN A 133 -8.76 17.09 18.34
N PHE A 134 -9.01 16.93 17.05
CA PHE A 134 -8.24 17.64 16.03
C PHE A 134 -8.39 19.17 16.13
N ASP A 135 -9.56 19.66 16.56
CA ASP A 135 -9.79 21.09 16.80
C ASP A 135 -9.02 21.66 18.00
N ASP A 136 -8.56 20.82 18.91
CA ASP A 136 -7.76 21.25 20.06
C ASP A 136 -6.41 21.85 19.65
N ILE A 137 -6.02 21.70 18.37
CA ILE A 137 -4.84 22.37 17.78
C ILE A 137 -4.95 23.91 17.87
N LYS A 138 -6.16 24.45 17.99
CA LYS A 138 -6.45 25.89 18.15
C LYS A 138 -6.71 26.32 19.59
N LYS A 139 -6.76 25.37 20.51
CA LYS A 139 -7.21 25.62 21.90
C LYS A 139 -6.27 26.57 22.65
N PHE A 140 -4.97 26.45 22.39
CA PHE A 140 -3.95 27.34 22.96
C PHE A 140 -3.07 27.89 21.84
N ASN A 141 -2.48 29.06 22.05
CA ASN A 141 -1.61 29.68 21.05
C ASN A 141 -0.44 28.79 20.61
N ASN A 142 -0.01 27.85 21.47
CA ASN A 142 1.09 26.92 21.20
C ASN A 142 0.63 25.46 21.37
N SER A 143 -0.51 25.09 20.81
CA SER A 143 -0.97 23.70 20.75
C SER A 143 -0.25 22.92 19.66
N ILE A 144 0.08 21.66 19.97
CA ILE A 144 0.68 20.72 19.04
C ILE A 144 -0.04 19.37 19.09
N ILE A 145 -0.31 18.80 17.93
CA ILE A 145 -0.79 17.42 17.77
C ILE A 145 0.39 16.58 17.29
N ILE A 146 0.63 15.47 17.97
CA ILE A 146 1.79 14.61 17.71
C ILE A 146 1.35 13.18 17.34
N GLY A 147 2.17 12.48 16.57
CA GLY A 147 1.94 11.06 16.28
C GLY A 147 2.20 10.17 17.50
N SER A 148 1.52 9.03 17.58
CA SER A 148 1.64 8.06 18.68
C SER A 148 3.09 7.61 18.93
N GLY A 149 3.87 7.39 17.87
CA GLY A 149 5.28 7.03 17.97
C GLY A 149 6.17 8.17 18.44
N VAL A 150 5.79 9.45 18.19
CA VAL A 150 6.48 10.62 18.79
C VAL A 150 6.17 10.70 20.27
N ALA A 151 4.89 10.56 20.66
CA ALA A 151 4.46 10.57 22.06
C ALA A 151 5.17 9.48 22.88
N GLN A 152 5.21 8.26 22.35
CA GLN A 152 5.86 7.12 22.99
C GLN A 152 7.37 7.35 23.16
N LYS A 153 8.05 7.88 22.13
CA LYS A 153 9.51 8.12 22.19
C LYS A 153 9.88 9.24 23.19
N LEU A 154 9.05 10.27 23.27
CA LEU A 154 9.26 11.41 24.17
C LEU A 154 8.70 11.18 25.57
N LEU A 155 7.93 10.10 25.79
CA LEU A 155 7.23 9.75 27.03
C LEU A 155 6.32 10.88 27.50
N VAL A 156 5.45 11.37 26.58
CA VAL A 156 4.54 12.49 26.83
C VAL A 156 3.09 12.12 26.52
N SER A 157 2.18 12.83 27.17
CA SER A 157 0.74 12.73 26.99
C SER A 157 0.11 14.13 26.79
N ILE A 158 -1.22 14.17 26.65
CA ILE A 158 -1.95 15.45 26.53
C ILE A 158 -1.67 16.32 27.76
N GLY A 159 -1.41 17.61 27.53
CA GLY A 159 -1.12 18.61 28.52
C GLY A 159 0.38 18.77 28.86
N ASP A 160 1.23 17.83 28.41
CA ASP A 160 2.67 17.94 28.62
C ASP A 160 3.28 19.03 27.73
N GLU A 161 4.33 19.67 28.25
CA GLU A 161 5.09 20.71 27.54
C GLU A 161 6.23 20.08 26.75
N LEU A 162 6.38 20.50 25.48
CA LEU A 162 7.43 20.11 24.56
C LEU A 162 8.20 21.34 24.11
N GLU A 163 9.51 21.20 23.93
CA GLU A 163 10.38 22.22 23.36
C GLU A 163 10.77 21.83 21.94
N LEU A 164 10.38 22.67 20.96
CA LEU A 164 10.78 22.53 19.57
C LEU A 164 12.00 23.40 19.30
N LEU A 165 13.09 22.80 18.85
CA LEU A 165 14.24 23.47 18.28
C LEU A 165 14.15 23.39 16.76
N THR A 166 14.02 24.52 16.10
CA THR A 166 14.00 24.64 14.63
C THR A 166 14.92 25.74 14.19
N GLN A 167 15.10 25.91 12.90
CA GLN A 167 15.92 26.97 12.32
C GLN A 167 15.06 28.07 11.75
N ILE A 168 15.42 29.31 12.04
CA ILE A 168 14.79 30.49 11.46
C ILE A 168 15.85 31.33 10.76
N ARG A 169 15.44 32.04 9.70
CA ARG A 169 16.25 33.07 9.06
C ARG A 169 15.89 34.42 9.68
N ILE A 170 16.86 35.17 10.16
CA ILE A 170 16.63 36.53 10.69
C ILE A 170 16.73 37.52 9.51
N LYS A 171 15.94 38.59 9.62
CA LYS A 171 15.93 39.69 8.64
C LYS A 171 17.37 40.20 8.35
N ASP A 172 17.66 40.36 7.07
CA ASP A 172 18.93 40.86 6.54
C ASP A 172 20.15 39.94 6.70
N SER A 173 19.95 38.72 7.17
CA SER A 173 21.00 37.69 7.29
C SER A 173 20.66 36.49 6.40
N GLN A 174 21.67 35.96 5.70
CA GLN A 174 21.55 34.66 5.02
C GLN A 174 21.74 33.47 5.98
N GLU A 175 22.10 33.73 7.23
CA GLU A 175 22.38 32.71 8.22
C GLU A 175 21.10 32.19 8.87
N LEU A 176 21.12 30.89 9.19
CA LEU A 176 20.07 30.22 9.92
C LEU A 176 20.41 30.19 11.40
N TYR A 177 19.49 30.65 12.24
CA TYR A 177 19.67 30.65 13.68
C TYR A 177 18.79 29.61 14.35
N PRO A 178 19.28 28.89 15.35
CA PRO A 178 18.46 27.97 16.15
C PRO A 178 17.42 28.76 16.94
N TYR A 179 16.18 28.31 16.90
CA TYR A 179 15.08 28.93 17.60
C TYR A 179 14.28 27.88 18.39
N LYS A 180 14.01 28.19 19.64
CA LYS A 180 13.29 27.34 20.56
C LYS A 180 11.87 27.87 20.80
N ILE A 181 10.89 27.00 20.67
CA ILE A 181 9.47 27.28 20.91
C ILE A 181 8.91 26.21 21.82
N LYS A 182 8.12 26.63 22.81
CA LYS A 182 7.40 25.70 23.69
C LYS A 182 6.01 25.47 23.17
N TYR A 183 5.63 24.19 23.14
CA TYR A 183 4.30 23.74 22.73
C TYR A 183 3.68 22.87 23.83
N ILE A 184 2.34 22.86 23.88
CA ILE A 184 1.56 21.99 24.76
C ILE A 184 0.90 20.92 23.88
N VAL A 185 1.06 19.65 24.26
CA VAL A 185 0.42 18.54 23.55
C VAL A 185 -1.09 18.63 23.73
N SER A 186 -1.81 18.87 22.64
CA SER A 186 -3.27 18.98 22.62
C SER A 186 -3.96 17.73 22.07
N GLY A 187 -3.23 16.87 21.36
CA GLY A 187 -3.76 15.65 20.81
C GLY A 187 -2.70 14.69 20.34
N ILE A 188 -3.07 13.42 20.25
CA ILE A 188 -2.22 12.32 19.74
C ILE A 188 -3.01 11.57 18.69
N PHE A 189 -2.41 11.35 17.50
CA PHE A 189 -3.01 10.61 16.41
C PHE A 189 -2.25 9.30 16.13
N ASP A 190 -2.96 8.32 15.53
CA ASP A 190 -2.37 7.09 15.01
C ASP A 190 -3.08 6.64 13.73
N ILE A 191 -2.41 6.79 12.59
CA ILE A 191 -2.94 6.41 11.29
C ILE A 191 -2.58 4.96 10.88
N GLY A 192 -1.91 4.22 11.78
CA GLY A 192 -1.44 2.86 11.51
C GLY A 192 -0.27 2.76 10.53
N LEU A 193 0.43 3.87 10.24
CA LEU A 193 1.65 3.92 9.42
C LEU A 193 2.81 4.38 10.30
N TYR A 194 3.75 3.47 10.56
CA TYR A 194 4.88 3.70 11.46
C TYR A 194 5.68 4.96 11.14
N GLU A 195 6.00 5.18 9.87
CA GLU A 195 6.80 6.33 9.43
C GLU A 195 6.14 7.67 9.78
N TYR A 196 4.84 7.77 9.55
CA TYR A 196 4.07 8.99 9.82
C TYR A 196 3.84 9.21 11.31
N ASN A 197 3.45 8.16 12.05
CA ASN A 197 3.25 8.24 13.50
C ASN A 197 4.53 8.62 14.25
N ASN A 198 5.70 8.31 13.68
CA ASN A 198 7.01 8.56 14.28
C ASN A 198 7.69 9.86 13.83
N ALA A 199 7.19 10.51 12.78
CA ALA A 199 7.90 11.64 12.20
C ALA A 199 7.07 12.94 12.16
N PHE A 200 5.74 12.86 12.06
CA PHE A 200 4.93 14.05 11.85
C PHE A 200 4.30 14.60 13.12
N VAL A 201 4.28 15.93 13.18
CA VAL A 201 3.54 16.71 14.18
C VAL A 201 2.85 17.87 13.49
N PHE A 202 1.70 18.29 14.02
CA PHE A 202 0.85 19.32 13.42
C PHE A 202 0.63 20.48 14.37
N ILE A 203 0.65 21.70 13.80
CA ILE A 203 0.30 22.95 14.48
C ILE A 203 -0.63 23.78 13.61
N ASP A 204 -1.32 24.75 14.20
CA ASP A 204 -2.14 25.70 13.46
C ASP A 204 -1.28 26.64 12.61
N LEU A 205 -1.66 26.82 11.33
CA LEU A 205 -0.92 27.66 10.38
C LEU A 205 -0.93 29.13 10.78
N ASN A 206 -2.04 29.65 11.33
CA ASN A 206 -2.11 31.05 11.71
C ASN A 206 -1.19 31.32 12.92
N ASN A 207 -1.16 30.38 13.87
CA ASN A 207 -0.24 30.46 14.99
C ASN A 207 1.23 30.40 14.52
N PHE A 208 1.58 29.46 13.62
CA PHE A 208 2.90 29.42 13.01
C PHE A 208 3.26 30.74 12.36
N LEU A 209 2.38 31.30 11.52
CA LEU A 209 2.60 32.55 10.84
C LEU A 209 2.78 33.73 11.81
N SER A 210 2.04 33.79 12.92
CA SER A 210 2.21 34.86 13.91
C SER A 210 3.58 34.83 14.57
N ILE A 211 4.03 33.66 15.01
CA ILE A 211 5.32 33.45 15.66
C ILE A 211 6.50 33.84 14.73
N PHE A 212 6.41 33.42 13.48
CA PHE A 212 7.52 33.61 12.52
C PHE A 212 7.47 34.97 11.80
N LYS A 213 6.26 35.56 11.59
CA LYS A 213 6.10 36.87 10.96
C LYS A 213 6.59 38.01 11.84
N GLU A 214 6.31 37.96 13.14
CA GLU A 214 6.76 39.00 14.09
C GLU A 214 8.29 39.13 14.13
N ARG A 215 9.02 38.06 13.81
CA ARG A 215 10.48 38.03 13.94
C ARG A 215 11.23 38.18 12.62
N ASN A 216 10.65 37.69 11.52
CA ASN A 216 11.36 37.71 10.22
C ASN A 216 10.99 38.85 9.30
N ASN A 217 9.87 39.55 9.52
CA ASN A 217 9.31 40.55 8.61
C ASN A 217 9.32 40.12 7.12
N GLU A 218 9.50 38.83 6.86
CA GLU A 218 9.51 38.21 5.53
C GLU A 218 8.08 37.82 5.13
N ASN A 219 7.80 37.91 3.86
CA ASN A 219 6.64 37.25 3.28
C ASN A 219 6.83 35.75 3.44
N LEU A 220 6.23 35.15 4.49
CA LEU A 220 6.20 33.70 4.65
C LEU A 220 5.41 33.11 3.49
N TYR A 221 6.08 32.27 2.72
CA TYR A 221 5.50 31.53 1.63
C TYR A 221 5.08 30.14 2.13
N LEU A 222 3.98 29.66 1.56
CA LEU A 222 3.58 28.25 1.73
C LEU A 222 4.59 27.38 0.99
N ASP A 223 4.87 26.22 1.55
CA ASP A 223 5.73 25.26 0.86
C ASP A 223 4.96 24.55 -0.26
N ALA A 224 3.70 24.19 -0.04
CA ALA A 224 2.86 23.58 -1.06
C ALA A 224 1.36 23.58 -0.71
N ILE A 225 0.54 23.10 -1.64
CA ILE A 225 -0.89 22.85 -1.47
C ILE A 225 -1.16 21.37 -1.72
N ARG A 226 -1.72 20.70 -0.73
CA ARG A 226 -2.18 19.31 -0.82
C ARG A 226 -3.56 19.28 -1.47
N LEU A 227 -3.77 18.32 -2.38
CA LEU A 227 -5.04 18.13 -3.07
C LEU A 227 -5.60 16.72 -2.81
N LYS A 228 -6.90 16.64 -2.57
CA LYS A 228 -7.66 15.39 -2.59
C LYS A 228 -8.50 15.35 -3.86
N LEU A 229 -8.33 14.31 -4.66
CA LEU A 229 -9.03 14.11 -5.93
C LEU A 229 -10.20 13.14 -5.75
N LYS A 230 -11.22 13.26 -6.58
CA LYS A 230 -12.34 12.30 -6.66
C LYS A 230 -11.83 10.87 -6.92
N ASN A 231 -10.85 10.74 -7.81
CA ASN A 231 -10.22 9.44 -8.11
C ASN A 231 -8.69 9.51 -7.91
N PRO A 232 -8.16 8.94 -6.81
CA PRO A 232 -6.73 8.97 -6.52
C PRO A 232 -5.87 8.23 -7.54
N LEU A 233 -6.43 7.28 -8.28
CA LEU A 233 -5.69 6.52 -9.30
C LEU A 233 -5.45 7.31 -10.58
N GLN A 234 -6.15 8.44 -10.76
CA GLN A 234 -5.96 9.35 -11.89
C GLN A 234 -5.05 10.55 -11.55
N SER A 235 -4.46 10.57 -10.36
CA SER A 235 -3.60 11.67 -9.90
C SER A 235 -2.46 11.99 -10.85
N TYR A 236 -1.80 10.99 -11.40
CA TYR A 236 -0.72 11.19 -12.38
C TYR A 236 -1.21 11.92 -13.65
N ARG A 237 -2.34 11.51 -14.22
CA ARG A 237 -2.91 12.17 -15.40
C ARG A 237 -3.35 13.59 -15.07
N PHE A 238 -4.02 13.77 -13.94
CA PHE A 238 -4.41 15.09 -13.43
C PHE A 238 -3.19 16.01 -13.28
N SER A 239 -2.09 15.52 -12.69
CA SER A 239 -0.86 16.29 -12.51
C SER A 239 -0.29 16.80 -13.84
N LEU A 240 -0.22 15.92 -14.86
CA LEU A 240 0.26 16.30 -16.19
C LEU A 240 -0.62 17.37 -16.85
N ASP A 241 -1.92 17.26 -16.77
CA ASP A 241 -2.85 18.18 -17.42
C ASP A 241 -2.90 19.54 -16.69
N PHE A 242 -2.78 19.53 -15.35
CA PHE A 242 -2.67 20.75 -14.55
C PHE A 242 -1.37 21.52 -14.85
N GLU A 243 -0.24 20.84 -14.94
CA GLU A 243 1.05 21.47 -15.24
C GLU A 243 1.09 22.11 -16.63
N LYS A 244 0.47 21.50 -17.63
CA LYS A 244 0.34 22.08 -18.98
C LYS A 244 -0.39 23.41 -18.94
N SER A 245 -1.45 23.49 -18.11
CA SER A 245 -2.29 24.67 -17.98
C SER A 245 -1.69 25.73 -17.04
N ASN A 246 -0.84 25.34 -16.11
CA ASN A 246 -0.32 26.18 -15.03
C ASN A 246 1.21 26.09 -14.92
N LYS A 247 1.93 26.64 -15.92
CA LYS A 247 3.41 26.51 -16.08
C LYS A 247 4.26 27.01 -14.89
N ALA A 248 3.69 27.86 -14.02
CA ALA A 248 4.38 28.39 -12.83
C ALA A 248 4.44 27.37 -11.68
N PHE A 249 3.72 26.25 -11.79
CA PHE A 249 3.62 25.21 -10.77
C PHE A 249 4.12 23.87 -11.30
N PHE A 250 4.49 22.98 -10.41
CA PHE A 250 4.64 21.57 -10.68
C PHE A 250 3.83 20.78 -9.66
N ILE A 251 3.38 19.61 -10.03
CA ILE A 251 2.60 18.75 -9.16
C ILE A 251 3.33 17.41 -8.99
N GLN A 252 3.53 17.04 -7.76
CA GLN A 252 3.98 15.72 -7.39
C GLN A 252 2.77 14.86 -7.01
N ASP A 253 2.61 13.74 -7.67
CA ASP A 253 1.55 12.79 -7.32
C ASP A 253 2.00 11.87 -6.18
N TRP A 254 1.02 11.23 -5.53
CA TRP A 254 1.28 10.35 -4.39
C TRP A 254 2.11 9.11 -4.76
N SER A 255 2.03 8.63 -6.01
CA SER A 255 2.80 7.46 -6.45
C SER A 255 4.29 7.77 -6.60
N GLU A 256 4.64 8.98 -6.98
CA GLU A 256 6.03 9.46 -7.01
C GLU A 256 6.62 9.59 -5.61
N THR A 257 5.83 10.15 -4.67
CA THR A 257 6.25 10.30 -3.28
C THR A 257 6.50 8.94 -2.61
N HIS A 258 5.73 7.91 -3.00
CA HIS A 258 5.82 6.55 -2.46
C HIS A 258 6.40 5.53 -3.45
N GLN A 259 7.28 5.97 -4.34
CA GLN A 259 7.84 5.12 -5.40
C GLN A 259 8.54 3.87 -4.86
N SER A 260 9.25 3.97 -3.74
CA SER A 260 9.89 2.83 -3.09
C SER A 260 8.88 1.75 -2.67
N PHE A 261 7.72 2.16 -2.15
CA PHE A 261 6.62 1.27 -1.79
C PHE A 261 6.05 0.55 -3.03
N PHE A 262 5.77 1.28 -4.10
CA PHE A 262 5.29 0.68 -5.36
C PHE A 262 6.30 -0.26 -6.00
N ASN A 263 7.58 0.10 -5.96
CA ASN A 263 8.66 -0.76 -6.44
C ASN A 263 8.73 -2.05 -5.62
N ALA A 264 8.56 -1.99 -4.30
CA ALA A 264 8.51 -3.17 -3.44
C ALA A 264 7.33 -4.08 -3.81
N ILE A 265 6.11 -3.54 -3.95
CA ILE A 265 4.92 -4.30 -4.39
C ILE A 265 5.13 -4.93 -5.77
N ASN A 266 5.67 -4.19 -6.74
CA ASN A 266 5.91 -4.72 -8.07
C ASN A 266 6.96 -5.83 -8.08
N ASN A 267 8.01 -5.70 -7.27
CA ASN A 267 9.00 -6.76 -7.11
C ASN A 267 8.39 -7.99 -6.45
N GLU A 268 7.56 -7.82 -5.45
CA GLU A 268 6.86 -8.91 -4.79
C GLU A 268 5.92 -9.65 -5.75
N LYS A 269 5.11 -8.93 -6.55
CA LYS A 269 4.28 -9.53 -7.60
C LYS A 269 5.12 -10.36 -8.59
N ARG A 270 6.32 -9.89 -8.93
CA ARG A 270 7.24 -10.62 -9.81
C ARG A 270 7.75 -11.91 -9.16
N ILE A 271 8.13 -11.86 -7.88
CA ILE A 271 8.55 -13.02 -7.11
C ILE A 271 7.40 -14.03 -7.01
N MET A 272 6.19 -13.58 -6.70
CA MET A 272 4.99 -14.42 -6.64
C MET A 272 4.71 -15.11 -7.98
N PHE A 273 4.89 -14.41 -9.11
CA PHE A 273 4.75 -14.99 -10.44
C PHE A 273 5.77 -16.11 -10.69
N ILE A 274 7.02 -15.94 -10.26
CA ILE A 274 8.06 -16.99 -10.36
C ILE A 274 7.69 -18.21 -9.52
N ILE A 275 7.22 -18.00 -8.28
CA ILE A 275 6.76 -19.07 -7.40
C ILE A 275 5.58 -19.83 -8.04
N LEU A 276 4.64 -19.11 -8.63
CA LEU A 276 3.50 -19.70 -9.36
C LEU A 276 3.97 -20.61 -10.48
N ILE A 277 4.92 -20.16 -11.31
CA ILE A 277 5.51 -20.98 -12.38
C ILE A 277 6.13 -22.25 -11.77
N LEU A 278 6.90 -22.11 -10.69
CA LEU A 278 7.53 -23.24 -10.03
C LEU A 278 6.52 -24.27 -9.54
N ILE A 279 5.43 -23.84 -8.92
CA ILE A 279 4.32 -24.71 -8.47
C ILE A 279 3.70 -25.44 -9.67
N ILE A 280 3.45 -24.75 -10.78
CA ILE A 280 2.91 -25.35 -12.01
C ILE A 280 3.86 -26.43 -12.54
N VAL A 281 5.17 -26.16 -12.57
CA VAL A 281 6.20 -27.10 -13.02
C VAL A 281 6.19 -28.36 -12.13
N VAL A 282 6.17 -28.19 -10.81
CA VAL A 282 6.12 -29.31 -9.86
C VAL A 282 4.83 -30.12 -10.04
N ALA A 283 3.69 -29.47 -10.22
CA ALA A 283 2.42 -30.13 -10.48
C ALA A 283 2.45 -30.92 -11.79
N ALA A 284 3.04 -30.37 -12.85
CA ALA A 284 3.20 -31.06 -14.15
C ALA A 284 4.07 -32.31 -14.02
N PHE A 285 5.19 -32.23 -13.28
CA PHE A 285 6.02 -33.40 -12.99
C PHE A 285 5.28 -34.46 -12.19
N ASN A 286 4.51 -34.07 -11.18
CA ASN A 286 3.70 -35.00 -10.38
C ASN A 286 2.65 -35.71 -11.23
N ILE A 287 1.92 -35.00 -12.09
CA ILE A 287 0.92 -35.57 -13.00
C ILE A 287 1.62 -36.52 -13.98
N THR A 288 2.73 -36.11 -14.59
CA THR A 288 3.48 -36.93 -15.56
C THR A 288 3.97 -38.23 -14.92
N SER A 289 4.55 -38.17 -13.73
CA SER A 289 5.03 -39.35 -12.99
C SER A 289 3.87 -40.31 -12.63
N SER A 290 2.73 -39.76 -12.20
CA SER A 290 1.53 -40.51 -11.91
C SER A 290 0.97 -41.23 -13.15
N LEU A 291 0.89 -40.54 -14.28
CA LEU A 291 0.43 -41.10 -15.55
C LEU A 291 1.38 -42.16 -16.06
N LEU A 292 2.69 -41.95 -15.99
CA LEU A 292 3.70 -42.92 -16.43
C LEU A 292 3.56 -44.23 -15.63
N MET A 293 3.41 -44.15 -14.32
CA MET A 293 3.19 -45.30 -13.45
C MET A 293 1.89 -46.03 -13.75
N LEU A 294 0.82 -45.28 -14.05
CA LEU A 294 -0.47 -45.81 -14.43
C LEU A 294 -0.39 -46.53 -15.80
N VAL A 295 0.33 -46.01 -16.79
CA VAL A 295 0.58 -46.67 -18.08
C VAL A 295 1.28 -47.99 -17.87
N ILE A 296 2.38 -48.01 -17.10
CA ILE A 296 3.14 -49.21 -16.82
C ILE A 296 2.25 -50.28 -16.17
N SER A 297 1.43 -49.94 -15.21
CA SER A 297 0.55 -50.87 -14.52
C SER A 297 -0.57 -51.45 -15.38
N LYS A 298 -0.98 -50.68 -16.41
CA LYS A 298 -2.07 -51.04 -17.32
C LYS A 298 -1.61 -51.60 -18.66
N GLN A 299 -0.34 -51.99 -18.77
CA GLN A 299 0.23 -52.52 -20.03
C GLN A 299 -0.55 -53.72 -20.61
N LYS A 300 -1.03 -54.64 -19.74
CA LYS A 300 -1.82 -55.79 -20.16
C LYS A 300 -3.19 -55.36 -20.73
N ASP A 301 -3.84 -54.42 -20.08
CA ASP A 301 -5.16 -53.90 -20.49
C ASP A 301 -5.00 -53.11 -21.83
N ILE A 302 -3.89 -52.37 -21.97
CA ILE A 302 -3.56 -51.65 -23.19
C ILE A 302 -3.32 -52.63 -24.37
N ALA A 303 -2.58 -53.70 -24.15
CA ALA A 303 -2.31 -54.74 -25.15
C ALA A 303 -3.62 -55.39 -25.65
N ILE A 304 -4.56 -55.69 -24.73
CA ILE A 304 -5.88 -56.24 -25.08
C ILE A 304 -6.67 -55.24 -25.92
N LEU A 305 -6.69 -53.95 -25.55
CA LEU A 305 -7.38 -52.91 -26.31
C LEU A 305 -6.79 -52.79 -27.74
N MET A 306 -5.47 -52.87 -27.87
CA MET A 306 -4.80 -52.84 -29.20
C MET A 306 -5.15 -54.05 -30.04
N THR A 307 -5.25 -55.25 -29.47
CA THR A 307 -5.69 -56.47 -30.20
C THR A 307 -7.14 -56.38 -30.67
N LEU A 308 -7.97 -55.64 -29.91
CA LEU A 308 -9.37 -55.35 -30.26
C LEU A 308 -9.52 -54.19 -31.27
N GLY A 309 -8.38 -53.66 -31.82
CA GLY A 309 -8.39 -52.63 -32.86
C GLY A 309 -8.31 -51.18 -32.40
N ALA A 310 -8.01 -50.95 -31.10
CA ALA A 310 -7.78 -49.59 -30.63
C ALA A 310 -6.47 -49.02 -31.20
N ASP A 311 -6.54 -47.83 -31.83
CA ASP A 311 -5.40 -47.10 -32.32
C ASP A 311 -4.60 -46.46 -31.18
N ARG A 312 -3.28 -46.24 -31.43
CA ARG A 312 -2.37 -45.61 -30.47
C ARG A 312 -2.85 -44.21 -30.07
N SER A 313 -3.47 -43.45 -31.00
CA SER A 313 -4.01 -42.13 -30.68
C SER A 313 -5.19 -42.18 -29.73
N ALA A 314 -6.00 -43.24 -29.80
CA ALA A 314 -7.13 -43.45 -28.88
C ALA A 314 -6.62 -43.73 -27.46
N ILE A 315 -5.56 -44.54 -27.32
CA ILE A 315 -4.94 -44.83 -26.04
C ILE A 315 -4.31 -43.59 -25.42
N LEU A 316 -3.54 -42.79 -26.24
CA LEU A 316 -2.95 -41.54 -25.79
C LEU A 316 -4.05 -40.55 -25.25
N LYS A 317 -5.18 -40.44 -25.98
CA LYS A 317 -6.30 -39.58 -25.55
C LYS A 317 -6.89 -40.01 -24.21
N ILE A 318 -6.96 -41.31 -23.92
CA ILE A 318 -7.44 -41.81 -22.63
C ILE A 318 -6.53 -41.34 -21.49
N PHE A 319 -5.21 -41.44 -21.63
CA PHE A 319 -4.28 -41.01 -20.59
C PHE A 319 -4.20 -39.51 -20.42
N VAL A 320 -4.23 -38.73 -21.53
CA VAL A 320 -4.35 -37.26 -21.47
C VAL A 320 -5.64 -36.87 -20.73
N LEU A 321 -6.75 -37.51 -21.01
CA LEU A 321 -8.01 -37.23 -20.34
C LEU A 321 -7.95 -37.54 -18.83
N GLN A 322 -7.22 -38.62 -18.44
CA GLN A 322 -7.00 -38.92 -17.03
C GLN A 322 -6.18 -37.82 -16.34
N GLY A 323 -5.11 -37.31 -16.97
CA GLY A 323 -4.34 -36.19 -16.45
C GLY A 323 -5.20 -34.93 -16.24
N ILE A 324 -6.07 -34.64 -17.22
CA ILE A 324 -7.01 -33.50 -17.11
C ILE A 324 -7.97 -33.73 -15.92
N ILE A 325 -8.52 -34.91 -15.75
CA ILE A 325 -9.45 -35.23 -14.64
C ILE A 325 -8.72 -35.06 -13.28
N LEU A 326 -7.51 -35.59 -13.14
CA LEU A 326 -6.70 -35.46 -11.93
C LEU A 326 -6.38 -33.98 -11.63
N GLY A 327 -5.98 -33.24 -12.65
CA GLY A 327 -5.72 -31.79 -12.52
C GLY A 327 -6.95 -31.00 -12.13
N LEU A 328 -8.11 -31.26 -12.77
CA LEU A 328 -9.37 -30.59 -12.43
C LEU A 328 -9.81 -30.87 -11.00
N ILE A 329 -9.78 -32.14 -10.57
CA ILE A 329 -10.13 -32.51 -9.18
C ILE A 329 -9.20 -31.78 -8.20
N GLY A 330 -7.88 -31.83 -8.42
CA GLY A 330 -6.90 -31.17 -7.56
C GLY A 330 -7.14 -29.66 -7.49
N THR A 331 -7.38 -29.00 -8.63
CA THR A 331 -7.62 -27.56 -8.71
C THR A 331 -8.93 -27.18 -8.01
N ILE A 332 -10.05 -27.89 -8.26
CA ILE A 332 -11.35 -27.61 -7.61
C ILE A 332 -11.23 -27.66 -6.10
N PHE A 333 -10.64 -28.76 -5.59
CA PHE A 333 -10.42 -28.87 -4.15
C PHE A 333 -9.42 -27.86 -3.63
N GLY A 334 -8.36 -27.54 -4.40
CA GLY A 334 -7.41 -26.48 -4.06
C GLY A 334 -8.07 -25.10 -3.94
N ILE A 335 -9.07 -24.79 -4.79
CA ILE A 335 -9.85 -23.54 -4.70
C ILE A 335 -10.78 -23.52 -3.49
N ILE A 336 -11.35 -24.67 -3.12
CA ILE A 336 -12.28 -24.77 -1.97
C ILE A 336 -11.54 -24.61 -0.63
N PHE A 337 -10.32 -25.13 -0.55
CA PHE A 337 -9.53 -25.14 0.70
C PHE A 337 -8.55 -23.95 0.81
N GLY A 338 -8.27 -23.23 -0.27
CA GLY A 338 -7.42 -22.03 -0.31
C GLY A 338 -8.22 -20.76 -0.21
#